data_bfbe01b3845d02c6f3685af9f6545c95
#
_entry.id   bfbe01b3845d02c6f3685af9f6545c95
#
_cell.length_a   1.000
_cell.length_b   1.000
_cell.length_c   1.000
_cell.angle_alpha   90.00
_cell.angle_beta   90.00
_cell.angle_gamma   90.00
#
_symmetry.space_group_name_H-M   'P 1'
#
loop_
_entity.id
_entity.type
_entity.pdbx_description
1 polymer ?
#
loop_
_entity_poly.entity_id
_entity_poly.type
_entity_poly.pdbx_seq_one_letter_code
_entity_poly.pdbx_strand_id
1 'polypeptide(L)'
;MPDYAVSEMAARIAREKPAAALSFVHVSGALGLGVLDALRGHAVGSFHPLQSFPEPRDPSAFRGITVAIDASTPALRRRLAKLARDLGAKPRRVDDSGRALYHAAAVFASNYVVASIDEAVQVLEAAGWRRAEAAKALIPLVEGVVANVRRRGTVRALTGPIRRGDAETVGRHIAALNRIGPSGAARHLPTSGEELPSIEDVYRMLGLVALEIAKEAGLDPAAAGRTKRALTRDVAATRRRGRR
;
A
#
# COMPACT_ATOMS: atom_id res chain seq x y z
N MET A 1 -16.56 5.07 -10.95
CA MET A 1 -15.96 5.86 -12.05
C MET A 1 -14.47 5.97 -11.78
N PRO A 2 -13.60 5.66 -12.74
CA PRO A 2 -12.15 5.78 -12.57
C PRO A 2 -11.70 7.25 -12.52
N ASP A 3 -10.54 7.49 -11.91
CA ASP A 3 -10.01 8.84 -11.63
C ASP A 3 -9.84 9.70 -12.88
N TYR A 4 -9.38 9.12 -14.00
CA TYR A 4 -9.22 9.85 -15.26
C TYR A 4 -10.51 10.43 -15.84
N ALA A 5 -11.67 9.88 -15.47
CA ALA A 5 -12.97 10.33 -15.96
C ALA A 5 -13.62 11.43 -15.10
N VAL A 6 -13.03 11.78 -13.94
CA VAL A 6 -13.64 12.75 -13.01
C VAL A 6 -13.70 14.15 -13.62
N SER A 7 -12.62 14.60 -14.28
CA SER A 7 -12.55 15.92 -14.91
C SER A 7 -13.55 16.06 -16.08
N GLU A 8 -13.65 15.03 -16.93
CA GLU A 8 -14.62 15.00 -18.03
C GLU A 8 -16.06 15.04 -17.51
N MET A 9 -16.34 14.25 -16.46
CA MET A 9 -17.66 14.25 -15.82
C MET A 9 -18.00 15.62 -15.21
N ALA A 10 -17.04 16.29 -14.56
CA ALA A 10 -17.22 17.63 -14.03
C ALA A 10 -17.57 18.64 -15.15
N ALA A 11 -16.87 18.57 -16.28
CA ALA A 11 -17.17 19.40 -17.45
C ALA A 11 -18.54 19.09 -18.07
N ARG A 12 -18.96 17.83 -18.10
CA ARG A 12 -20.30 17.43 -18.55
C ARG A 12 -21.39 17.99 -17.63
N ILE A 13 -21.24 17.85 -16.31
CA ILE A 13 -22.18 18.39 -15.33
C ILE A 13 -22.28 19.92 -15.45
N ALA A 14 -21.17 20.62 -15.65
CA ALA A 14 -21.16 22.07 -15.79
C ALA A 14 -22.00 22.55 -16.98
N ARG A 15 -22.02 21.80 -18.08
CA ARG A 15 -22.86 22.13 -19.27
C ARG A 15 -24.35 22.06 -18.98
N GLU A 16 -24.78 21.25 -18.03
CA GLU A 16 -26.18 21.12 -17.62
C GLU A 16 -26.63 22.31 -16.73
N LYS A 17 -25.76 23.29 -16.46
CA LYS A 17 -26.02 24.48 -15.66
C LYS A 17 -26.70 24.14 -14.31
N PRO A 18 -26.07 23.36 -13.46
CA PRO A 18 -26.65 22.91 -12.21
C PRO A 18 -27.04 24.09 -11.29
N ALA A 19 -28.04 23.89 -10.44
CA ALA A 19 -28.49 24.92 -9.50
C ALA A 19 -27.36 25.41 -8.59
N ALA A 20 -27.27 26.74 -8.39
CA ALA A 20 -26.17 27.40 -7.67
C ALA A 20 -25.95 26.89 -6.23
N ALA A 21 -27.02 26.38 -5.59
CA ALA A 21 -26.93 25.83 -4.23
C ALA A 21 -26.25 24.45 -4.13
N LEU A 22 -25.99 23.79 -5.25
CA LEU A 22 -25.36 22.46 -5.25
C LEU A 22 -23.86 22.56 -4.93
N SER A 23 -23.36 21.52 -4.27
CA SER A 23 -21.93 21.30 -4.05
C SER A 23 -21.52 19.97 -4.68
N PHE A 24 -20.33 19.90 -5.23
CA PHE A 24 -19.83 18.71 -5.91
C PHE A 24 -18.63 18.13 -5.18
N VAL A 25 -18.63 16.82 -4.99
CA VAL A 25 -17.61 16.13 -4.20
C VAL A 25 -17.16 14.88 -4.94
N HIS A 26 -15.85 14.72 -5.12
CA HIS A 26 -15.28 13.46 -5.59
C HIS A 26 -14.77 12.60 -4.42
N VAL A 27 -14.60 11.31 -4.67
CA VAL A 27 -14.14 10.33 -3.66
C VAL A 27 -12.76 9.75 -3.97
N SER A 28 -12.03 10.30 -4.94
CA SER A 28 -10.66 9.87 -5.25
C SER A 28 -9.69 10.21 -4.11
N GLY A 29 -8.80 9.26 -3.80
CA GLY A 29 -7.72 9.47 -2.85
C GLY A 29 -6.53 10.22 -3.45
N ALA A 30 -6.34 10.14 -4.77
CA ALA A 30 -5.20 10.69 -5.49
C ALA A 30 -5.44 12.10 -6.04
N LEU A 31 -6.67 12.41 -6.46
CA LEU A 31 -6.99 13.66 -7.16
C LEU A 31 -7.21 14.82 -6.19
N GLY A 32 -6.68 15.99 -6.54
CA GLY A 32 -6.95 17.26 -5.89
C GLY A 32 -8.27 17.89 -6.33
N LEU A 33 -8.59 19.07 -5.77
CA LEU A 33 -9.84 19.78 -6.11
C LEU A 33 -9.87 20.32 -7.55
N GLY A 34 -8.71 20.55 -8.17
CA GLY A 34 -8.59 21.06 -9.55
C GLY A 34 -9.30 20.21 -10.59
N VAL A 35 -9.54 18.93 -10.36
CA VAL A 35 -10.30 18.07 -11.28
C VAL A 35 -11.77 18.49 -11.41
N LEU A 36 -12.26 19.32 -10.48
CA LEU A 36 -13.60 19.88 -10.50
C LEU A 36 -13.64 21.34 -10.98
N ASP A 37 -12.57 21.85 -11.58
CA ASP A 37 -12.44 23.25 -12.00
C ASP A 37 -13.53 23.71 -12.99
N ALA A 38 -14.09 22.82 -13.78
CA ALA A 38 -15.23 23.12 -14.65
C ALA A 38 -16.50 23.56 -13.87
N LEU A 39 -16.54 23.27 -12.57
CA LEU A 39 -17.65 23.58 -11.64
C LEU A 39 -17.33 24.79 -10.73
N ARG A 40 -16.47 25.72 -11.16
CA ARG A 40 -15.96 26.86 -10.35
C ARG A 40 -17.03 27.76 -9.76
N GLY A 41 -18.23 27.78 -10.24
CA GLY A 41 -19.37 28.54 -9.65
C GLY A 41 -19.95 27.90 -8.38
N HIS A 42 -19.50 26.70 -8.03
CA HIS A 42 -20.03 25.89 -6.93
C HIS A 42 -18.96 25.61 -5.87
N ALA A 43 -19.40 25.26 -4.66
CA ALA A 43 -18.49 24.69 -3.67
C ALA A 43 -18.10 23.27 -4.09
N VAL A 44 -16.81 23.01 -4.20
CA VAL A 44 -16.27 21.70 -4.58
C VAL A 44 -15.45 21.10 -3.45
N GLY A 45 -15.40 19.77 -3.36
CA GLY A 45 -14.71 19.07 -2.29
C GLY A 45 -14.27 17.65 -2.66
N SER A 46 -13.56 17.05 -1.74
CA SER A 46 -13.18 15.65 -1.76
C SER A 46 -13.53 14.95 -0.45
N PHE A 47 -13.91 13.66 -0.53
CA PHE A 47 -14.28 12.83 0.60
C PHE A 47 -13.79 11.41 0.36
N HIS A 48 -12.58 11.08 0.82
CA HIS A 48 -11.96 9.81 0.56
C HIS A 48 -11.86 8.96 1.83
N PRO A 49 -12.64 7.87 1.95
CA PRO A 49 -12.49 6.91 3.04
C PRO A 49 -11.14 6.18 2.92
N LEU A 50 -10.33 6.19 3.98
CA LEU A 50 -9.09 5.42 4.04
C LEU A 50 -9.41 3.98 4.39
N GLN A 51 -9.98 3.26 3.42
CA GLN A 51 -10.43 1.87 3.54
C GLN A 51 -10.52 1.23 2.17
N SER A 52 -10.41 -0.09 2.11
CA SER A 52 -10.62 -0.89 0.91
C SER A 52 -12.10 -1.27 0.77
N PHE A 53 -12.70 -0.90 -0.37
CA PHE A 53 -14.08 -1.23 -0.73
C PHE A 53 -14.10 -1.94 -2.09
N PRO A 54 -13.76 -3.24 -2.17
CA PRO A 54 -13.81 -3.99 -3.42
C PRO A 54 -15.25 -4.17 -3.93
N GLU A 55 -16.23 -4.08 -3.04
CA GLU A 55 -17.67 -4.18 -3.30
C GLU A 55 -18.47 -3.26 -2.37
N PRO A 56 -19.74 -2.97 -2.65
CA PRO A 56 -20.60 -2.22 -1.73
C PRO A 56 -20.68 -2.90 -0.37
N ARG A 57 -20.55 -2.11 0.70
CA ARG A 57 -20.60 -2.58 2.09
C ARG A 57 -21.66 -1.82 2.88
N ASP A 58 -22.05 -2.40 4.01
CA ASP A 58 -22.89 -1.74 5.00
C ASP A 58 -22.22 -0.45 5.51
N PRO A 59 -22.99 0.63 5.78
CA PRO A 59 -22.44 1.88 6.30
C PRO A 59 -21.59 1.74 7.58
N SER A 60 -21.76 0.68 8.35
CA SER A 60 -20.91 0.39 9.52
C SER A 60 -19.42 0.23 9.17
N ALA A 61 -19.08 -0.07 7.90
CA ALA A 61 -17.69 -0.11 7.41
C ALA A 61 -16.96 1.25 7.53
N PHE A 62 -17.68 2.34 7.73
CA PHE A 62 -17.10 3.65 8.02
C PHE A 62 -16.71 3.84 9.49
N ARG A 63 -17.19 3.01 10.41
CA ARG A 63 -16.91 3.19 11.84
C ARG A 63 -15.44 3.04 12.15
N GLY A 64 -14.90 4.09 12.78
CA GLY A 64 -13.51 4.12 13.26
C GLY A 64 -12.44 4.37 12.20
N ILE A 65 -12.77 4.36 10.90
CA ILE A 65 -11.81 4.67 9.83
C ILE A 65 -11.51 6.16 9.76
N THR A 66 -10.41 6.52 9.11
CA THR A 66 -10.13 7.92 8.74
C THR A 66 -10.81 8.23 7.41
N VAL A 67 -11.37 9.44 7.29
CA VAL A 67 -11.83 10.00 6.01
C VAL A 67 -11.01 11.24 5.71
N ALA A 68 -10.27 11.24 4.61
CA ALA A 68 -9.60 12.44 4.12
C ALA A 68 -10.62 13.35 3.46
N ILE A 69 -10.63 14.61 3.90
CA ILE A 69 -11.54 15.65 3.38
C ILE A 69 -10.76 16.87 2.94
N ASP A 70 -11.21 17.52 1.87
CA ASP A 70 -10.86 18.89 1.53
C ASP A 70 -12.04 19.57 0.85
N ALA A 71 -12.06 20.91 0.81
CA ALA A 71 -13.12 21.67 0.15
C ALA A 71 -12.67 23.09 -0.16
N SER A 72 -13.20 23.64 -1.25
CA SER A 72 -12.98 25.01 -1.70
C SER A 72 -13.53 26.06 -0.74
N THR A 73 -14.50 25.69 0.13
CA THR A 73 -15.09 26.60 1.11
C THR A 73 -15.08 26.01 2.53
N PRO A 74 -14.93 26.86 3.56
CA PRO A 74 -15.03 26.41 4.96
C PRO A 74 -16.40 25.79 5.30
N ALA A 75 -17.48 26.26 4.67
CA ALA A 75 -18.84 25.74 4.89
C ALA A 75 -18.96 24.29 4.41
N LEU A 76 -18.52 23.99 3.19
CA LEU A 76 -18.53 22.63 2.66
C LEU A 76 -17.60 21.71 3.48
N ARG A 77 -16.41 22.19 3.84
CA ARG A 77 -15.48 21.40 4.68
C ARG A 77 -16.13 21.01 6.03
N ARG A 78 -16.83 21.92 6.69
CA ARG A 78 -17.57 21.59 7.92
C ARG A 78 -18.67 20.55 7.68
N ARG A 79 -19.40 20.63 6.55
CA ARG A 79 -20.42 19.64 6.17
C ARG A 79 -19.82 18.27 5.95
N LEU A 80 -18.71 18.17 5.21
CA LEU A 80 -18.01 16.91 4.96
C LEU A 80 -17.45 16.31 6.27
N ALA A 81 -16.89 17.16 7.14
CA ALA A 81 -16.42 16.71 8.44
C ALA A 81 -17.57 16.21 9.35
N LYS A 82 -18.74 16.86 9.27
CA LYS A 82 -19.93 16.37 9.98
C LYS A 82 -20.40 15.04 9.41
N LEU A 83 -20.50 14.90 8.10
CA LEU A 83 -20.89 13.66 7.44
C LEU A 83 -19.97 12.50 7.85
N ALA A 84 -18.65 12.71 7.85
CA ALA A 84 -17.72 11.68 8.29
C ALA A 84 -18.00 11.24 9.73
N ARG A 85 -18.23 12.20 10.66
CA ARG A 85 -18.56 11.87 12.05
C ARG A 85 -19.92 11.17 12.21
N ASP A 86 -20.92 11.59 11.46
CA ASP A 86 -22.26 10.95 11.47
C ASP A 86 -22.18 9.48 11.01
N LEU A 87 -21.23 9.15 10.11
CA LEU A 87 -20.90 7.80 9.70
C LEU A 87 -20.01 7.04 10.72
N GLY A 88 -19.63 7.67 11.83
CA GLY A 88 -18.74 7.09 12.83
C GLY A 88 -17.25 7.10 12.44
N ALA A 89 -16.88 7.83 11.37
CA ALA A 89 -15.50 7.98 10.91
C ALA A 89 -14.81 9.21 11.52
N LYS A 90 -13.48 9.26 11.36
CA LYS A 90 -12.62 10.35 11.85
C LYS A 90 -12.21 11.23 10.67
N PRO A 91 -12.76 12.46 10.50
CA PRO A 91 -12.36 13.34 9.42
C PRO A 91 -10.93 13.86 9.63
N ARG A 92 -10.13 13.87 8.57
CA ARG A 92 -8.79 14.46 8.53
C ARG A 92 -8.67 15.34 7.30
N ARG A 93 -8.21 16.58 7.45
CA ARG A 93 -7.91 17.42 6.29
C ARG A 93 -6.66 16.91 5.58
N VAL A 94 -6.77 16.75 4.27
CA VAL A 94 -5.66 16.45 3.35
C VAL A 94 -5.85 17.38 2.14
N ASP A 95 -5.04 18.40 2.07
CA ASP A 95 -5.05 19.33 0.93
C ASP A 95 -4.26 18.77 -0.26
N ASP A 96 -4.27 19.49 -1.37
CA ASP A 96 -3.64 19.05 -2.61
C ASP A 96 -2.13 18.82 -2.46
N SER A 97 -1.44 19.59 -1.61
CA SER A 97 0.01 19.44 -1.39
C SER A 97 0.39 18.11 -0.71
N GLY A 98 -0.47 17.62 0.16
CA GLY A 98 -0.27 16.35 0.88
C GLY A 98 -0.89 15.13 0.21
N ARG A 99 -1.70 15.32 -0.82
CA ARG A 99 -2.58 14.26 -1.36
C ARG A 99 -1.82 13.10 -1.99
N ALA A 100 -0.80 13.38 -2.77
CA ALA A 100 0.01 12.32 -3.39
C ALA A 100 0.70 11.44 -2.35
N LEU A 101 1.28 12.02 -1.31
CA LEU A 101 1.89 11.27 -0.21
C LEU A 101 0.87 10.49 0.60
N TYR A 102 -0.29 11.10 0.87
CA TYR A 102 -1.40 10.41 1.53
C TYR A 102 -1.85 9.18 0.75
N HIS A 103 -2.04 9.33 -0.58
CA HIS A 103 -2.47 8.20 -1.41
C HIS A 103 -1.39 7.12 -1.54
N ALA A 104 -0.12 7.51 -1.69
CA ALA A 104 1.00 6.57 -1.68
C ALA A 104 1.06 5.77 -0.36
N ALA A 105 0.82 6.41 0.79
CA ALA A 105 0.73 5.69 2.06
C ALA A 105 -0.43 4.68 2.11
N ALA A 106 -1.58 5.04 1.51
CA ALA A 106 -2.71 4.11 1.39
C ALA A 106 -2.36 2.90 0.49
N VAL A 107 -1.65 3.12 -0.62
CA VAL A 107 -1.14 2.05 -1.50
C VAL A 107 -0.20 1.11 -0.74
N PHE A 108 0.75 1.66 0.04
CA PHE A 108 1.63 0.83 0.89
C PHE A 108 0.84 -0.04 1.88
N ALA A 109 -0.19 0.52 2.50
CA ALA A 109 -0.96 -0.16 3.54
C ALA A 109 -2.06 -1.10 2.98
N SER A 110 -2.30 -1.12 1.68
CA SER A 110 -3.32 -1.96 1.03
C SER A 110 -2.75 -2.75 -0.14
N ASN A 111 -2.51 -2.13 -1.27
CA ASN A 111 -2.08 -2.80 -2.49
C ASN A 111 -0.78 -3.60 -2.31
N TYR A 112 0.23 -3.01 -1.65
CA TYR A 112 1.50 -3.70 -1.43
C TYR A 112 1.43 -4.78 -0.35
N VAL A 113 0.45 -4.71 0.56
CA VAL A 113 0.16 -5.85 1.45
C VAL A 113 -0.37 -7.03 0.65
N VAL A 114 -1.30 -6.80 -0.29
CA VAL A 114 -1.80 -7.86 -1.19
C VAL A 114 -0.66 -8.43 -2.03
N ALA A 115 0.18 -7.58 -2.63
CA ALA A 115 1.34 -8.02 -3.41
C ALA A 115 2.30 -8.86 -2.56
N SER A 116 2.61 -8.44 -1.34
CA SER A 116 3.49 -9.19 -0.43
C SER A 116 2.90 -10.55 -0.02
N ILE A 117 1.58 -10.63 0.13
CA ILE A 117 0.90 -11.90 0.41
C ILE A 117 0.98 -12.82 -0.82
N ASP A 118 0.79 -12.28 -2.02
CA ASP A 118 0.90 -13.06 -3.26
C ASP A 118 2.32 -13.61 -3.48
N GLU A 119 3.36 -12.81 -3.22
CA GLU A 119 4.75 -13.29 -3.22
C GLU A 119 4.97 -14.43 -2.22
N ALA A 120 4.44 -14.31 -1.01
CA ALA A 120 4.53 -15.38 -0.01
C ALA A 120 3.76 -16.65 -0.43
N VAL A 121 2.61 -16.50 -1.10
CA VAL A 121 1.87 -17.64 -1.68
C VAL A 121 2.71 -18.34 -2.74
N GLN A 122 3.36 -17.59 -3.65
CA GLN A 122 4.23 -18.17 -4.68
C GLN A 122 5.42 -18.95 -4.08
N VAL A 123 6.01 -18.42 -2.99
CA VAL A 123 7.09 -19.12 -2.28
C VAL A 123 6.59 -20.45 -1.69
N LEU A 124 5.40 -20.50 -1.11
CA LEU A 124 4.79 -21.73 -0.62
C LEU A 124 4.42 -22.70 -1.76
N GLU A 125 3.94 -22.20 -2.89
CA GLU A 125 3.71 -23.01 -4.10
C GLU A 125 5.00 -23.68 -4.55
N ALA A 126 6.13 -22.96 -4.57
CA ALA A 126 7.45 -23.52 -4.89
C ALA A 126 7.91 -24.55 -3.85
N ALA A 127 7.41 -24.51 -2.62
CA ALA A 127 7.61 -25.49 -1.58
C ALA A 127 6.61 -26.67 -1.63
N GLY A 128 5.77 -26.76 -2.69
CA GLY A 128 4.84 -27.86 -2.92
C GLY A 128 3.42 -27.68 -2.38
N TRP A 129 3.07 -26.49 -1.90
CA TRP A 129 1.69 -26.22 -1.43
C TRP A 129 0.77 -25.89 -2.61
N ARG A 130 -0.52 -26.22 -2.47
CA ARG A 130 -1.52 -25.72 -3.41
C ARG A 130 -1.81 -24.24 -3.11
N ARG A 131 -1.95 -23.41 -4.15
CA ARG A 131 -2.17 -21.95 -4.02
C ARG A 131 -3.27 -21.57 -3.02
N ALA A 132 -4.43 -22.23 -3.12
CA ALA A 132 -5.57 -21.95 -2.23
C ALA A 132 -5.29 -22.30 -0.75
N GLU A 133 -4.48 -23.32 -0.49
CA GLU A 133 -4.05 -23.70 0.87
C GLU A 133 -3.01 -22.72 1.40
N ALA A 134 -2.02 -22.38 0.58
CA ALA A 134 -1.01 -21.39 0.91
C ALA A 134 -1.63 -20.04 1.31
N ALA A 135 -2.55 -19.53 0.48
CA ALA A 135 -3.24 -18.28 0.76
C ALA A 135 -4.01 -18.33 2.10
N LYS A 136 -4.77 -19.41 2.35
CA LYS A 136 -5.52 -19.57 3.61
C LYS A 136 -4.60 -19.68 4.83
N ALA A 137 -3.46 -20.38 4.70
CA ALA A 137 -2.52 -20.56 5.81
C ALA A 137 -1.81 -19.27 6.23
N LEU A 138 -1.61 -18.33 5.29
CA LEU A 138 -0.93 -17.05 5.54
C LEU A 138 -1.82 -16.00 6.20
N ILE A 139 -3.14 -16.05 6.05
CA ILE A 139 -4.05 -15.03 6.58
C ILE A 139 -3.93 -14.87 8.10
N PRO A 140 -3.96 -15.93 8.95
CA PRO A 140 -3.81 -15.75 10.39
C PRO A 140 -2.49 -15.10 10.79
N LEU A 141 -1.40 -15.36 10.04
CA LEU A 141 -0.11 -14.72 10.27
C LEU A 141 -0.18 -13.20 9.99
N VAL A 142 -0.81 -12.81 8.88
CA VAL A 142 -0.99 -11.39 8.51
C VAL A 142 -1.86 -10.67 9.55
N GLU A 143 -2.97 -11.28 9.97
CA GLU A 143 -3.85 -10.74 11.02
C GLU A 143 -3.08 -10.54 12.34
N GLY A 144 -2.24 -11.51 12.71
CA GLY A 144 -1.36 -11.43 13.87
C GLY A 144 -0.37 -10.26 13.78
N VAL A 145 0.21 -10.01 12.59
CA VAL A 145 1.09 -8.85 12.36
C VAL A 145 0.31 -7.55 12.51
N VAL A 146 -0.87 -7.41 11.89
CA VAL A 146 -1.73 -6.23 12.01
C VAL A 146 -2.12 -5.97 13.47
N ALA A 147 -2.49 -7.00 14.23
CA ALA A 147 -2.80 -6.91 15.65
C ALA A 147 -1.59 -6.45 16.48
N ASN A 148 -0.37 -6.93 16.15
CA ASN A 148 0.86 -6.49 16.81
C ASN A 148 1.19 -5.03 16.50
N VAL A 149 1.07 -4.58 15.26
CA VAL A 149 1.26 -3.18 14.88
C VAL A 149 0.28 -2.28 15.62
N ARG A 150 -0.99 -2.67 15.72
CA ARG A 150 -2.02 -1.92 16.45
C ARG A 150 -1.67 -1.75 17.93
N ARG A 151 -1.11 -2.77 18.58
CA ARG A 151 -0.80 -2.75 20.00
C ARG A 151 0.54 -2.10 20.35
N ARG A 152 1.54 -2.22 19.47
CA ARG A 152 2.95 -1.93 19.80
C ARG A 152 3.60 -0.90 18.88
N GLY A 153 2.93 -0.47 17.79
CA GLY A 153 3.53 0.31 16.72
C GLY A 153 4.45 -0.53 15.85
N THR A 154 4.90 0.04 14.73
CA THR A 154 5.68 -0.67 13.70
C THR A 154 7.02 -1.20 14.21
N VAL A 155 7.74 -0.39 14.99
CA VAL A 155 9.10 -0.72 15.47
C VAL A 155 9.10 -1.95 16.38
N ARG A 156 8.16 -2.01 17.33
CA ARG A 156 8.08 -3.10 18.32
C ARG A 156 7.27 -4.32 17.81
N ALA A 157 6.60 -4.19 16.69
CA ALA A 157 5.84 -5.28 16.07
C ALA A 157 6.74 -6.19 15.22
N LEU A 158 7.91 -5.69 14.78
CA LEU A 158 8.82 -6.47 13.95
C LEU A 158 9.36 -7.68 14.73
N THR A 159 9.29 -8.85 14.12
CA THR A 159 9.79 -10.13 14.61
C THR A 159 10.66 -10.83 13.55
N GLY A 160 11.06 -12.06 13.79
CA GLY A 160 11.73 -12.88 12.80
C GLY A 160 13.26 -12.70 12.76
N PRO A 161 13.94 -13.30 11.75
CA PRO A 161 15.40 -13.40 11.71
C PRO A 161 16.07 -12.02 11.58
N ILE A 162 15.52 -11.11 10.80
CA ILE A 162 16.09 -9.75 10.63
C ILE A 162 16.06 -9.00 11.95
N ARG A 163 14.95 -9.08 12.71
CA ARG A 163 14.87 -8.44 14.04
C ARG A 163 15.91 -8.98 15.03
N ARG A 164 16.28 -10.25 14.92
CA ARG A 164 17.29 -10.91 15.77
C ARG A 164 18.71 -10.79 15.22
N GLY A 165 18.92 -10.23 14.03
CA GLY A 165 20.23 -10.14 13.39
C GLY A 165 20.77 -11.50 12.93
N ASP A 166 19.90 -12.47 12.65
CA ASP A 166 20.22 -13.84 12.22
C ASP A 166 20.55 -13.85 10.71
N ALA A 167 21.76 -13.42 10.40
CA ALA A 167 22.27 -13.32 9.04
C ALA A 167 22.36 -14.70 8.34
N GLU A 168 22.55 -15.78 9.09
CA GLU A 168 22.64 -17.13 8.53
C GLU A 168 21.28 -17.58 7.98
N THR A 169 20.21 -17.41 8.77
CA THR A 169 18.84 -17.72 8.32
C THR A 169 18.45 -16.86 7.13
N VAL A 170 18.78 -15.56 7.13
CA VAL A 170 18.55 -14.65 5.98
C VAL A 170 19.28 -15.17 4.73
N GLY A 171 20.54 -15.59 4.86
CA GLY A 171 21.31 -16.18 3.76
C GLY A 171 20.69 -17.47 3.21
N ARG A 172 20.20 -18.36 4.09
CA ARG A 172 19.47 -19.58 3.67
C ARG A 172 18.18 -19.27 2.90
N HIS A 173 17.42 -18.26 3.34
CA HIS A 173 16.21 -17.83 2.61
C HIS A 173 16.57 -17.34 1.21
N ILE A 174 17.56 -16.46 1.08
CA ILE A 174 18.02 -15.93 -0.20
C ILE A 174 18.48 -17.05 -1.13
N ALA A 175 19.26 -18.00 -0.64
CA ALA A 175 19.71 -19.15 -1.42
C ALA A 175 18.54 -20.05 -1.88
N ALA A 176 17.47 -20.13 -1.09
CA ALA A 176 16.27 -20.87 -1.46
C ALA A 176 15.45 -20.12 -2.53
N LEU A 177 15.26 -18.82 -2.34
CA LEU A 177 14.49 -17.96 -3.27
C LEU A 177 15.17 -17.87 -4.65
N ASN A 178 16.50 -17.82 -4.69
CA ASN A 178 17.27 -17.81 -5.95
C ASN A 178 17.01 -19.07 -6.81
N ARG A 179 16.67 -20.21 -6.18
CA ARG A 179 16.33 -21.45 -6.90
C ARG A 179 14.92 -21.45 -7.50
N ILE A 180 14.03 -20.59 -7.04
CA ILE A 180 12.66 -20.48 -7.60
C ILE A 180 12.72 -19.89 -9.01
N GLY A 181 13.74 -19.06 -9.30
CA GLY A 181 13.96 -18.46 -10.62
C GLY A 181 12.86 -17.47 -11.02
N PRO A 182 12.90 -17.00 -12.28
CA PRO A 182 11.90 -16.06 -12.79
C PRO A 182 10.49 -16.65 -12.96
N SER A 183 10.33 -17.96 -12.83
CA SER A 183 9.08 -18.67 -13.10
C SER A 183 7.90 -18.25 -12.19
N GLY A 184 8.16 -17.76 -10.99
CA GLY A 184 7.15 -17.19 -10.12
C GLY A 184 6.63 -15.84 -10.60
N ALA A 185 7.52 -14.97 -11.08
CA ALA A 185 7.19 -13.65 -11.64
C ALA A 185 6.54 -13.74 -13.03
N ALA A 186 6.75 -14.85 -13.77
CA ALA A 186 6.25 -15.01 -15.14
C ALA A 186 4.72 -15.00 -15.27
N ARG A 187 3.96 -15.14 -14.17
CA ARG A 187 2.48 -15.06 -14.19
C ARG A 187 1.95 -13.64 -14.39
N HIS A 188 2.76 -12.64 -14.13
CA HIS A 188 2.40 -11.23 -14.16
C HIS A 188 3.30 -10.40 -15.08
N LEU A 189 4.04 -11.07 -16.00
CA LEU A 189 4.90 -10.35 -16.94
C LEU A 189 4.04 -9.38 -17.76
N PRO A 190 4.37 -8.08 -17.74
CA PRO A 190 3.79 -7.16 -18.69
C PRO A 190 4.20 -7.61 -20.10
N THR A 191 3.28 -7.49 -21.06
CA THR A 191 3.51 -7.77 -22.48
C THR A 191 4.58 -6.85 -23.10
N SER A 192 5.14 -5.93 -22.33
CA SER A 192 6.13 -4.91 -22.72
C SER A 192 7.59 -5.36 -22.70
N GLY A 193 7.89 -6.60 -22.34
CA GLY A 193 9.29 -7.09 -22.29
C GLY A 193 10.15 -6.53 -21.14
N GLU A 194 9.56 -5.84 -20.16
CA GLU A 194 10.25 -5.37 -18.96
C GLU A 194 10.52 -6.55 -18.00
N GLU A 195 11.76 -6.68 -17.53
CA GLU A 195 12.09 -7.63 -16.46
C GLU A 195 11.51 -7.12 -15.12
N LEU A 196 10.54 -7.85 -14.57
CA LEU A 196 10.07 -7.62 -13.21
C LEU A 196 11.15 -8.05 -12.19
N PRO A 197 11.22 -7.41 -11.00
CA PRO A 197 12.08 -7.87 -9.94
C PRO A 197 11.73 -9.32 -9.55
N SER A 198 12.73 -10.14 -9.31
CA SER A 198 12.55 -11.50 -8.81
C SER A 198 11.98 -11.47 -7.38
N ILE A 199 11.39 -12.59 -6.93
CA ILE A 199 10.96 -12.75 -5.53
C ILE A 199 12.15 -12.50 -4.57
N GLU A 200 13.35 -12.92 -4.97
CA GLU A 200 14.57 -12.64 -4.22
C GLU A 200 14.86 -11.15 -4.10
N ASP A 201 14.71 -10.37 -5.19
CA ASP A 201 14.91 -8.92 -5.17
C ASP A 201 13.92 -8.23 -4.23
N VAL A 202 12.65 -8.63 -4.31
CA VAL A 202 11.60 -8.11 -3.40
C VAL A 202 11.93 -8.46 -1.94
N TYR A 203 12.34 -9.69 -1.66
CA TYR A 203 12.75 -10.13 -0.33
C TYR A 203 13.91 -9.29 0.22
N ARG A 204 14.94 -9.04 -0.60
CA ARG A 204 16.10 -8.23 -0.24
C ARG A 204 15.73 -6.77 0.05
N MET A 205 14.91 -6.17 -0.81
CA MET A 205 14.46 -4.78 -0.64
C MET A 205 13.66 -4.60 0.65
N LEU A 206 12.66 -5.44 0.88
CA LEU A 206 11.86 -5.42 2.11
C LEU A 206 12.72 -5.78 3.33
N GLY A 207 13.69 -6.68 3.17
CA GLY A 207 14.66 -7.04 4.19
C GLY A 207 15.53 -5.86 4.65
N LEU A 208 15.97 -5.01 3.72
CA LEU A 208 16.71 -3.79 4.05
C LEU A 208 15.84 -2.78 4.80
N VAL A 209 14.58 -2.60 4.42
CA VAL A 209 13.63 -1.76 5.16
C VAL A 209 13.39 -2.30 6.57
N ALA A 210 13.17 -3.61 6.70
CA ALA A 210 13.01 -4.27 8.00
C ALA A 210 14.25 -4.16 8.87
N LEU A 211 15.45 -4.13 8.28
CA LEU A 211 16.70 -3.95 9.01
C LEU A 211 16.80 -2.55 9.64
N GLU A 212 16.36 -1.50 8.96
CA GLU A 212 16.34 -0.15 9.55
C GLU A 212 15.36 -0.10 10.74
N ILE A 213 14.19 -0.73 10.62
CA ILE A 213 13.24 -0.87 11.73
C ILE A 213 13.88 -1.66 12.90
N ALA A 214 14.63 -2.73 12.60
CA ALA A 214 15.30 -3.52 13.62
C ALA A 214 16.39 -2.74 14.36
N LYS A 215 17.14 -1.86 13.67
CA LYS A 215 18.11 -0.94 14.27
C LYS A 215 17.44 0.05 15.22
N GLU A 216 16.34 0.66 14.79
CA GLU A 216 15.52 1.54 15.64
C GLU A 216 15.01 0.80 16.89
N ALA A 217 14.71 -0.49 16.76
CA ALA A 217 14.32 -1.36 17.86
C ALA A 217 15.48 -1.84 18.73
N GLY A 218 16.72 -1.36 18.52
CA GLY A 218 17.91 -1.69 19.30
C GLY A 218 18.67 -2.95 18.88
N LEU A 219 18.63 -3.31 17.60
CA LEU A 219 19.47 -4.40 17.09
C LEU A 219 20.95 -4.04 17.22
N ASP A 220 21.75 -4.99 17.73
CA ASP A 220 23.21 -4.84 17.85
C ASP A 220 23.84 -4.42 16.51
N PRO A 221 24.73 -3.40 16.48
CA PRO A 221 25.34 -2.87 15.27
C PRO A 221 26.14 -3.92 14.47
N ALA A 222 26.86 -4.84 15.16
CA ALA A 222 27.63 -5.88 14.49
C ALA A 222 26.71 -6.92 13.82
N ALA A 223 25.61 -7.30 14.49
CA ALA A 223 24.58 -8.17 13.93
C ALA A 223 23.86 -7.50 12.75
N ALA A 224 23.53 -6.20 12.87
CA ALA A 224 22.96 -5.42 11.78
C ALA A 224 23.88 -5.38 10.55
N GLY A 225 25.19 -5.18 10.76
CA GLY A 225 26.19 -5.21 9.71
C GLY A 225 26.29 -6.57 9.00
N ARG A 226 26.24 -7.68 9.73
CA ARG A 226 26.20 -9.04 9.15
C ARG A 226 24.94 -9.27 8.32
N THR A 227 23.77 -8.90 8.86
CA THR A 227 22.48 -9.04 8.16
C THR A 227 22.42 -8.17 6.91
N LYS A 228 22.93 -6.93 6.97
CA LYS A 228 23.04 -6.07 5.78
C LYS A 228 23.88 -6.73 4.69
N ARG A 229 25.05 -7.29 5.02
CA ARG A 229 25.88 -7.99 4.05
C ARG A 229 25.16 -9.19 3.42
N ALA A 230 24.42 -9.97 4.19
CA ALA A 230 23.62 -11.08 3.65
C ALA A 230 22.56 -10.58 2.65
N LEU A 231 21.89 -9.47 2.96
CA LEU A 231 20.86 -8.88 2.09
C LEU A 231 21.45 -8.21 0.83
N THR A 232 22.72 -7.75 0.85
CA THR A 232 23.31 -6.98 -0.26
C THR A 232 24.33 -7.78 -1.09
N ARG A 233 24.76 -8.97 -0.63
CA ARG A 233 25.68 -9.82 -1.42
C ARG A 233 24.99 -10.32 -2.68
N ASP A 234 25.62 -10.08 -3.82
CA ASP A 234 25.35 -10.64 -5.15
C ASP A 234 24.23 -10.05 -6.04
N VAL A 235 23.81 -8.81 -5.83
CA VAL A 235 23.14 -8.08 -6.94
C VAL A 235 24.08 -7.89 -8.14
N ALA A 236 25.41 -7.91 -7.92
CA ALA A 236 26.41 -7.73 -8.98
C ALA A 236 26.83 -9.03 -9.69
N ALA A 237 26.74 -10.19 -9.04
CA ALA A 237 27.21 -11.47 -9.60
C ALA A 237 26.17 -12.14 -10.52
N THR A 238 24.90 -12.00 -10.23
CA THR A 238 23.81 -12.57 -11.02
C THR A 238 23.66 -11.85 -12.37
N ARG A 239 23.86 -10.52 -12.40
CA ARG A 239 23.84 -9.73 -13.66
C ARG A 239 24.98 -10.07 -14.64
N ARG A 240 26.08 -10.70 -14.17
CA ARG A 240 27.19 -11.11 -15.06
C ARG A 240 27.00 -12.51 -15.66
N ARG A 241 26.18 -13.39 -15.09
CA ARG A 241 25.92 -14.74 -15.62
C ARG A 241 24.83 -14.79 -16.70
N GLY A 242 23.92 -13.82 -16.76
CA GLY A 242 22.87 -13.73 -17.77
C GLY A 242 23.30 -13.06 -19.08
N ARG A 243 24.58 -12.68 -19.22
CA ARG A 243 25.16 -12.07 -20.45
C ARG A 243 26.23 -12.94 -21.12
N ARG A 244 26.19 -14.23 -20.92
CA ARG A 244 27.03 -15.17 -21.71
C ARG A 244 26.17 -16.22 -22.38
#